data_dabd739a9016f8343c1e22bbab5af218
#
_entry.id   dabd739a9016f8343c1e22bbab5af218
#
_cell.length_a   1.000
_cell.length_b   1.000
_cell.length_c   1.000
_cell.angle_alpha   90.00
_cell.angle_beta   90.00
_cell.angle_gamma   90.00
#
_symmetry.space_group_name_H-M   'P 1'
#
loop_
_entity.id
_entity.type
_entity.pdbx_description
1 polymer ?
#
loop_
_entity_poly.entity_id
_entity_poly.type
_entity_poly.pdbx_seq_one_letter_code
_entity_poly.pdbx_strand_id
1 'polypeptide(L)'
;IYGQKVNSIKFNKKNKLWKVNSQSKRESYEYLAKDVIYTAPPQSLLNNLKNTSGKYEKYKRMISKLPSPSGAIVFYAALNRNNCKQNLSSHYQFVSEELGSLFLSLSQEGDGRAPIGQMTLIASIFTDTKDWFDLSKDVYLSKKKDYLNKISLAIENKFQISSDKWIHRELATPLGFQKWTNRPK
;
A
#
# COMPACT_ATOMS: atom_id res chain seq x y z
N ILE A 1 -8.13 15.81 -10.30
CA ILE A 1 -7.16 16.09 -11.38
C ILE A 1 -5.95 15.20 -11.15
N TYR A 2 -5.63 14.34 -12.10
CA TYR A 2 -4.50 13.42 -12.02
C TYR A 2 -3.21 14.05 -12.58
N GLY A 3 -2.05 13.49 -12.19
CA GLY A 3 -0.75 13.90 -12.72
C GLY A 3 -0.23 15.24 -12.20
N GLN A 4 -0.81 15.75 -11.09
CA GLN A 4 -0.36 16.98 -10.44
C GLN A 4 0.17 16.67 -9.03
N LYS A 5 1.35 17.20 -8.71
CA LYS A 5 1.96 17.14 -7.38
C LYS A 5 1.71 18.45 -6.65
N VAL A 6 1.09 18.40 -5.49
CA VAL A 6 0.92 19.58 -4.62
C VAL A 6 2.27 19.95 -3.99
N ASN A 7 2.69 21.19 -4.19
CA ASN A 7 3.95 21.73 -3.69
C ASN A 7 3.79 22.65 -2.49
N SER A 8 2.64 23.34 -2.39
CA SER A 8 2.37 24.19 -1.21
C SER A 8 0.88 24.39 -0.98
N ILE A 9 0.54 24.54 0.28
CA ILE A 9 -0.79 24.88 0.78
C ILE A 9 -0.62 26.06 1.74
N LYS A 10 -1.29 27.19 1.48
CA LYS A 10 -1.17 28.40 2.28
C LYS A 10 -2.53 29.05 2.49
N PHE A 11 -2.84 29.43 3.72
CA PHE A 11 -4.03 30.21 4.02
C PHE A 11 -3.76 31.70 3.81
N ASN A 12 -4.57 32.36 3.00
CA ASN A 12 -4.53 33.80 2.82
C ASN A 12 -5.56 34.47 3.76
N LYS A 13 -5.04 35.15 4.78
CA LYS A 13 -5.88 35.82 5.79
C LYS A 13 -6.71 36.97 5.23
N LYS A 14 -6.25 37.65 4.17
CA LYS A 14 -6.92 38.82 3.60
C LYS A 14 -8.23 38.45 2.89
N ASN A 15 -8.22 37.41 2.08
CA ASN A 15 -9.42 36.97 1.37
C ASN A 15 -10.07 35.72 1.96
N LYS A 16 -9.51 35.19 3.08
CA LYS A 16 -10.00 34.01 3.81
C LYS A 16 -10.08 32.75 2.93
N LEU A 17 -9.17 32.61 1.96
CA LEU A 17 -9.10 31.46 1.08
C LEU A 17 -7.79 30.71 1.26
N TRP A 18 -7.86 29.40 1.04
CA TRP A 18 -6.68 28.57 0.88
C TRP A 18 -6.17 28.68 -0.55
N LYS A 19 -4.87 28.83 -0.69
CA LYS A 19 -4.15 28.79 -1.93
C LYS A 19 -3.37 27.48 -2.01
N VAL A 20 -3.66 26.65 -3.00
CA VAL A 20 -2.99 25.37 -3.25
C VAL A 20 -2.22 25.49 -4.56
N ASN A 21 -0.90 25.36 -4.49
CA ASN A 21 -0.06 25.30 -5.68
C ASN A 21 0.32 23.87 -6.00
N SER A 22 0.15 23.50 -7.24
CA SER A 22 0.55 22.18 -7.74
C SER A 22 1.31 22.31 -9.07
N GLN A 23 2.00 21.24 -9.43
CA GLN A 23 2.82 21.17 -10.63
C GLN A 23 2.58 19.83 -11.35
N SER A 24 2.34 19.91 -12.65
CA SER A 24 2.45 18.79 -13.58
C SER A 24 3.86 18.72 -14.17
N LYS A 25 4.11 17.78 -15.09
CA LYS A 25 5.39 17.72 -15.83
C LYS A 25 5.64 18.97 -16.70
N ARG A 26 4.59 19.70 -17.09
CA ARG A 26 4.67 20.80 -18.05
C ARG A 26 4.28 22.16 -17.47
N GLU A 27 3.39 22.18 -16.47
CA GLU A 27 2.72 23.42 -16.04
C GLU A 27 2.58 23.47 -14.54
N SER A 28 2.54 24.69 -14.00
CA SER A 28 2.21 24.98 -12.60
C SER A 28 0.78 25.53 -12.51
N TYR A 29 0.06 25.12 -11.48
CA TYR A 29 -1.33 25.50 -11.27
C TYR A 29 -1.51 26.09 -9.88
N GLU A 30 -2.45 27.04 -9.79
CA GLU A 30 -2.89 27.65 -8.55
C GLU A 30 -4.39 27.46 -8.38
N TYR A 31 -4.80 26.95 -7.22
CA TYR A 31 -6.21 26.75 -6.88
C TYR A 31 -6.52 27.57 -5.62
N LEU A 32 -7.70 28.22 -5.63
CA LEU A 32 -8.26 28.91 -4.48
C LEU A 32 -9.48 28.15 -3.99
N ALA A 33 -9.56 27.90 -2.67
CA ALA A 33 -10.67 27.19 -2.07
C ALA A 33 -10.99 27.75 -0.67
N LYS A 34 -12.25 27.63 -0.25
CA LYS A 34 -12.67 27.95 1.13
C LYS A 34 -12.12 26.94 2.11
N ASP A 35 -12.15 25.66 1.73
CA ASP A 35 -11.72 24.54 2.54
C ASP A 35 -10.78 23.62 1.75
N VAL A 36 -9.87 22.95 2.46
CA VAL A 36 -8.95 21.96 1.90
C VAL A 36 -9.00 20.70 2.76
N ILE A 37 -9.35 19.56 2.14
CA ILE A 37 -9.30 18.25 2.77
C ILE A 37 -8.00 17.57 2.34
N TYR A 38 -7.14 17.25 3.30
CA TYR A 38 -5.85 16.60 3.05
C TYR A 38 -5.91 15.13 3.45
N THR A 39 -5.87 14.23 2.48
CA THR A 39 -6.00 12.77 2.66
C THR A 39 -4.68 12.01 2.57
N ALA A 40 -3.57 12.69 2.29
CA ALA A 40 -2.24 12.09 2.29
C ALA A 40 -1.69 11.96 3.74
N PRO A 41 -0.60 11.21 3.96
CA PRO A 41 -0.01 11.06 5.30
C PRO A 41 0.29 12.39 5.98
N PRO A 42 0.03 12.52 7.29
CA PRO A 42 0.18 13.78 8.03
C PRO A 42 1.61 14.34 7.98
N GLN A 43 2.62 13.45 7.88
CA GLN A 43 4.03 13.86 7.74
C GLN A 43 4.26 14.68 6.45
N SER A 44 3.60 14.29 5.35
CA SER A 44 3.73 15.00 4.07
C SER A 44 3.03 16.36 4.07
N LEU A 45 2.01 16.57 4.93
CA LEU A 45 1.40 17.87 5.10
C LEU A 45 2.40 18.91 5.64
N LEU A 46 3.29 18.52 6.55
CA LEU A 46 4.31 19.41 7.10
C LEU A 46 5.22 20.01 6.02
N ASN A 47 5.49 19.25 4.96
CA ASN A 47 6.31 19.72 3.83
C ASN A 47 5.56 20.70 2.93
N ASN A 48 4.26 20.54 2.81
CA ASN A 48 3.41 21.31 1.90
C ASN A 48 2.80 22.54 2.56
N LEU A 49 2.56 22.52 3.87
CA LEU A 49 1.93 23.63 4.59
C LEU A 49 2.92 24.77 4.84
N LYS A 50 2.65 25.95 4.27
CA LYS A 50 3.52 27.15 4.33
C LYS A 50 3.04 28.21 5.31
N ASN A 51 2.35 27.84 6.37
CA ASN A 51 1.92 28.74 7.44
C ASN A 51 2.58 28.36 8.75
N THR A 52 3.27 29.32 9.37
CA THR A 52 3.94 29.17 10.66
C THR A 52 3.15 29.92 11.74
N SER A 53 2.18 29.26 12.33
CA SER A 53 1.51 29.76 13.55
C SER A 53 1.88 28.83 14.73
N GLY A 54 1.65 29.29 15.97
CA GLY A 54 1.87 28.46 17.15
C GLY A 54 1.08 27.14 17.12
N LYS A 55 -0.10 27.11 16.47
CA LYS A 55 -0.88 25.88 16.23
C LYS A 55 -0.15 24.93 15.28
N TYR A 56 0.53 25.44 14.26
CA TYR A 56 1.35 24.64 13.34
C TYR A 56 2.52 23.97 14.06
N GLU A 57 3.22 24.71 14.92
CA GLU A 57 4.34 24.15 15.70
C GLU A 57 3.87 23.07 16.69
N LYS A 58 2.68 23.24 17.29
CA LYS A 58 2.06 22.19 18.11
C LYS A 58 1.76 20.93 17.28
N TYR A 59 1.17 21.11 16.11
CA TYR A 59 0.87 20.01 15.18
C TYR A 59 2.15 19.30 14.73
N LYS A 60 3.18 20.03 14.33
CA LYS A 60 4.48 19.50 13.94
C LYS A 60 5.09 18.62 15.04
N ARG A 61 5.08 19.11 16.29
CA ARG A 61 5.55 18.33 17.45
C ARG A 61 4.73 17.07 17.71
N MET A 62 3.43 17.11 17.45
CA MET A 62 2.57 15.95 17.57
C MET A 62 2.92 14.91 16.51
N ILE A 63 3.05 15.33 15.25
CA ILE A 63 3.37 14.43 14.13
C ILE A 63 4.77 13.82 14.27
N SER A 64 5.76 14.59 14.75
CA SER A 64 7.13 14.07 14.94
C SER A 64 7.25 12.99 16.02
N LYS A 65 6.24 12.83 16.87
CA LYS A 65 6.18 11.82 17.93
C LYS A 65 5.43 10.54 17.48
N LEU A 66 4.81 10.55 16.30
CA LEU A 66 4.13 9.36 15.81
C LEU A 66 5.16 8.25 15.55
N PRO A 67 4.84 7.01 15.93
CA PRO A 67 5.69 5.88 15.59
C PRO A 67 5.75 5.69 14.08
N SER A 68 6.79 5.01 13.60
CA SER A 68 6.85 4.56 12.21
C SER A 68 5.63 3.68 11.90
N PRO A 69 4.99 3.86 10.75
CA PRO A 69 3.85 3.04 10.37
C PRO A 69 4.30 1.60 10.13
N SER A 70 3.46 0.64 10.48
CA SER A 70 3.63 -0.73 10.02
C SER A 70 3.49 -0.80 8.50
N GLY A 71 4.27 -1.66 7.87
CA GLY A 71 4.17 -1.97 6.47
C GLY A 71 3.32 -3.21 6.24
N ALA A 72 2.96 -3.43 4.99
CA ALA A 72 2.35 -4.66 4.53
C ALA A 72 3.14 -5.23 3.35
N ILE A 73 3.22 -6.55 3.33
CA ILE A 73 3.57 -7.33 2.15
C ILE A 73 2.25 -7.86 1.61
N VAL A 74 2.03 -7.72 0.32
CA VAL A 74 0.81 -8.21 -0.32
C VAL A 74 1.19 -9.14 -1.46
N PHE A 75 0.70 -10.36 -1.37
CA PHE A 75 0.84 -11.39 -2.39
C PHE A 75 -0.40 -11.41 -3.26
N TYR A 76 -0.22 -11.33 -4.54
CA TYR A 76 -1.26 -11.44 -5.56
C TYR A 76 -1.03 -12.71 -6.35
N ALA A 77 -2.08 -13.51 -6.53
CA ALA A 77 -1.99 -14.73 -7.29
C ALA A 77 -3.27 -15.02 -8.08
N ALA A 78 -3.14 -15.87 -9.09
CA ALA A 78 -4.25 -16.42 -9.85
C ALA A 78 -4.05 -17.91 -10.06
N LEU A 79 -5.14 -18.68 -10.05
CA LEU A 79 -5.18 -20.11 -10.31
C LEU A 79 -6.55 -20.56 -10.82
N ASN A 80 -6.62 -21.76 -11.37
CA ASN A 80 -7.90 -22.38 -11.70
C ASN A 80 -8.58 -22.94 -10.44
N ARG A 81 -9.89 -22.71 -10.28
CA ARG A 81 -10.66 -23.16 -9.10
C ARG A 81 -10.55 -24.66 -8.85
N ASN A 82 -10.56 -25.46 -9.91
CA ASN A 82 -10.47 -26.92 -9.82
C ASN A 82 -9.13 -27.42 -9.23
N ASN A 83 -8.13 -26.54 -9.09
CA ASN A 83 -6.87 -26.89 -8.45
C ASN A 83 -6.93 -26.80 -6.91
N CYS A 84 -8.03 -26.31 -6.35
CA CYS A 84 -8.29 -26.31 -4.91
C CYS A 84 -9.27 -27.43 -4.56
N LYS A 85 -8.91 -28.25 -3.59
CA LYS A 85 -9.71 -29.42 -3.20
C LYS A 85 -10.90 -29.11 -2.28
N GLN A 86 -11.14 -27.85 -1.94
CA GLN A 86 -12.14 -27.43 -0.94
C GLN A 86 -13.05 -26.34 -1.50
N ASN A 87 -14.30 -26.32 -1.01
CA ASN A 87 -15.17 -25.16 -1.18
C ASN A 87 -14.59 -24.00 -0.38
N LEU A 88 -14.13 -22.96 -1.07
CA LEU A 88 -13.42 -21.84 -0.48
C LEU A 88 -14.37 -20.72 -0.12
N SER A 89 -14.29 -20.25 1.12
CA SER A 89 -14.89 -18.98 1.54
C SER A 89 -14.13 -17.80 0.92
N SER A 90 -14.78 -16.63 0.88
CA SER A 90 -14.16 -15.42 0.32
C SER A 90 -13.00 -14.88 1.15
N HIS A 91 -12.94 -15.21 2.45
CA HIS A 91 -11.91 -14.70 3.35
C HIS A 91 -11.42 -15.77 4.32
N TYR A 92 -10.14 -15.71 4.61
CA TYR A 92 -9.47 -16.54 5.62
C TYR A 92 -8.50 -15.71 6.42
N GLN A 93 -8.32 -16.11 7.66
CA GLN A 93 -7.21 -15.68 8.50
C GLN A 93 -6.61 -16.90 9.17
N PHE A 94 -5.31 -17.06 9.07
CA PHE A 94 -4.58 -18.13 9.77
C PHE A 94 -3.17 -17.67 10.14
N VAL A 95 -2.56 -18.39 11.06
CA VAL A 95 -1.20 -18.12 11.54
C VAL A 95 -0.25 -19.13 10.92
N SER A 96 0.85 -18.62 10.36
CA SER A 96 2.02 -19.39 9.94
C SER A 96 3.14 -19.13 10.94
N GLU A 97 3.89 -20.17 11.33
CA GLU A 97 5.02 -20.03 12.26
C GLU A 97 6.08 -19.03 11.76
N GLU A 98 6.35 -19.04 10.44
CA GLU A 98 7.37 -18.16 9.84
C GLU A 98 6.88 -16.76 9.48
N LEU A 99 5.60 -16.61 9.16
CA LEU A 99 5.05 -15.38 8.57
C LEU A 99 4.13 -14.62 9.52
N GLY A 100 3.75 -15.23 10.65
CA GLY A 100 2.75 -14.68 11.54
C GLY A 100 1.33 -14.78 10.95
N SER A 101 0.50 -13.78 11.20
CA SER A 101 -0.89 -13.77 10.73
C SER A 101 -0.98 -13.42 9.25
N LEU A 102 -1.58 -14.33 8.46
CA LEU A 102 -1.94 -14.11 7.07
C LEU A 102 -3.45 -13.85 6.98
N PHE A 103 -3.81 -12.77 6.30
CA PHE A 103 -5.18 -12.52 5.87
C PHE A 103 -5.27 -12.75 4.36
N LEU A 104 -6.26 -13.56 3.93
CA LEU A 104 -6.50 -13.89 2.53
C LEU A 104 -7.89 -13.44 2.09
N SER A 105 -7.96 -12.90 0.88
CA SER A 105 -9.20 -12.62 0.17
C SER A 105 -9.18 -13.34 -1.18
N LEU A 106 -10.24 -14.10 -1.46
CA LEU A 106 -10.39 -14.86 -2.69
C LEU A 106 -11.60 -14.34 -3.48
N SER A 107 -11.45 -14.26 -4.80
CA SER A 107 -12.59 -13.97 -5.67
C SER A 107 -13.59 -15.11 -5.64
N GLN A 108 -14.88 -14.80 -5.74
CA GLN A 108 -15.94 -15.79 -5.86
C GLN A 108 -16.34 -15.96 -7.33
N GLU A 109 -16.96 -17.10 -7.66
CA GLU A 109 -17.44 -17.30 -9.02
C GLU A 109 -18.48 -16.23 -9.38
N GLY A 110 -18.32 -15.60 -10.54
CA GLY A 110 -19.24 -14.59 -11.03
C GLY A 110 -19.10 -13.21 -10.40
N ASP A 111 -18.16 -12.96 -9.48
CA ASP A 111 -17.97 -11.65 -8.84
C ASP A 111 -17.21 -10.60 -9.71
N GLY A 112 -16.83 -10.99 -10.94
CA GLY A 112 -16.17 -10.12 -11.91
C GLY A 112 -14.66 -9.89 -11.67
N ARG A 113 -14.07 -10.50 -10.63
CA ARG A 113 -12.63 -10.34 -10.30
C ARG A 113 -11.72 -11.36 -10.98
N ALA A 114 -12.29 -12.39 -11.59
CA ALA A 114 -11.55 -13.41 -12.36
C ALA A 114 -12.43 -13.93 -13.50
N PRO A 115 -11.81 -14.48 -14.57
CA PRO A 115 -12.55 -15.25 -15.58
C PRO A 115 -13.27 -16.46 -14.99
N ILE A 116 -14.31 -16.94 -15.66
CA ILE A 116 -15.05 -18.14 -15.26
C ILE A 116 -14.10 -19.32 -15.10
N GLY A 117 -14.25 -20.08 -14.03
CA GLY A 117 -13.38 -21.23 -13.70
C GLY A 117 -12.02 -20.84 -13.11
N GLN A 118 -11.70 -19.56 -13.01
CA GLN A 118 -10.49 -19.06 -12.36
C GLN A 118 -10.80 -18.31 -11.07
N MET A 119 -9.79 -18.06 -10.29
CA MET A 119 -9.86 -17.23 -9.09
C MET A 119 -8.60 -16.40 -8.90
N THR A 120 -8.78 -15.21 -8.34
CA THR A 120 -7.69 -14.40 -7.80
C THR A 120 -7.61 -14.58 -6.29
N LEU A 121 -6.40 -14.51 -5.78
CA LEU A 121 -6.10 -14.58 -4.36
C LEU A 121 -5.20 -13.40 -3.99
N ILE A 122 -5.58 -12.69 -2.93
CA ILE A 122 -4.77 -11.64 -2.33
C ILE A 122 -4.49 -12.06 -0.89
N ALA A 123 -3.20 -12.21 -0.55
CA ALA A 123 -2.78 -12.46 0.82
C ALA A 123 -1.99 -11.26 1.34
N SER A 124 -2.19 -10.89 2.61
CA SER A 124 -1.44 -9.83 3.26
C SER A 124 -0.89 -10.28 4.61
N ILE A 125 0.33 -9.82 4.90
CA ILE A 125 0.99 -9.95 6.19
C ILE A 125 1.55 -8.59 6.61
N PHE A 126 1.66 -8.36 7.91
CA PHE A 126 2.36 -7.19 8.44
C PHE A 126 3.87 -7.38 8.41
N THR A 127 4.60 -6.27 8.24
CA THR A 127 6.06 -6.23 8.28
C THR A 127 6.52 -4.89 8.86
N ASP A 128 7.73 -4.84 9.41
CA ASP A 128 8.35 -3.55 9.70
C ASP A 128 8.80 -2.90 8.39
N THR A 129 8.42 -1.64 8.19
CA THR A 129 8.82 -0.88 7.00
C THR A 129 10.34 -0.75 6.88
N LYS A 130 11.06 -0.62 8.02
CA LYS A 130 12.52 -0.50 8.06
C LYS A 130 13.24 -1.66 7.38
N ASP A 131 12.63 -2.83 7.40
CA ASP A 131 13.22 -4.04 6.82
C ASP A 131 13.28 -4.03 5.27
N TRP A 132 12.66 -3.04 4.63
CA TRP A 132 12.49 -2.98 3.18
C TRP A 132 13.14 -1.78 2.52
N PHE A 133 13.57 -0.80 3.34
CA PHE A 133 14.24 0.39 2.84
C PHE A 133 15.75 0.29 3.02
N ASP A 134 16.47 1.04 2.22
CA ASP A 134 17.93 1.18 2.29
C ASP A 134 18.70 -0.15 2.06
N LEU A 135 18.04 -1.14 1.43
CA LEU A 135 18.65 -2.39 0.99
C LEU A 135 19.34 -2.22 -0.39
N SER A 136 20.44 -2.93 -0.61
CA SER A 136 20.95 -3.09 -1.97
C SER A 136 19.94 -3.79 -2.86
N LYS A 137 20.04 -3.59 -4.17
CA LYS A 137 19.12 -4.20 -5.14
C LYS A 137 19.05 -5.72 -5.00
N ASP A 138 20.21 -6.37 -4.84
CA ASP A 138 20.29 -7.84 -4.79
C ASP A 138 19.69 -8.39 -3.49
N VAL A 139 19.98 -7.75 -2.35
CA VAL A 139 19.39 -8.11 -1.05
C VAL A 139 17.88 -7.92 -1.09
N TYR A 140 17.39 -6.82 -1.65
CA TYR A 140 15.96 -6.58 -1.80
C TYR A 140 15.28 -7.64 -2.66
N LEU A 141 15.85 -7.99 -3.82
CA LEU A 141 15.28 -9.00 -4.73
C LEU A 141 15.30 -10.40 -4.11
N SER A 142 16.38 -10.76 -3.44
CA SER A 142 16.48 -12.03 -2.71
C SER A 142 15.43 -12.12 -1.61
N LYS A 143 15.29 -11.09 -0.77
CA LYS A 143 14.28 -11.02 0.29
C LYS A 143 12.87 -11.10 -0.28
N LYS A 144 12.59 -10.37 -1.36
CA LYS A 144 11.28 -10.39 -2.05
C LYS A 144 10.95 -11.81 -2.55
N LYS A 145 11.92 -12.51 -3.14
CA LYS A 145 11.75 -13.89 -3.62
C LYS A 145 11.52 -14.87 -2.47
N ASP A 146 12.24 -14.73 -1.36
CA ASP A 146 12.06 -15.56 -0.17
C ASP A 146 10.64 -15.44 0.39
N TYR A 147 10.14 -14.21 0.59
CA TYR A 147 8.76 -14.00 1.03
C TYR A 147 7.71 -14.52 0.04
N LEU A 148 7.93 -14.36 -1.26
CA LEU A 148 7.05 -14.92 -2.28
C LEU A 148 6.93 -16.44 -2.12
N ASN A 149 8.06 -17.12 -1.94
CA ASN A 149 8.10 -18.58 -1.80
C ASN A 149 7.44 -19.02 -0.48
N LYS A 150 7.74 -18.36 0.64
CA LYS A 150 7.16 -18.69 1.96
C LYS A 150 5.65 -18.52 1.98
N ILE A 151 5.14 -17.41 1.42
CA ILE A 151 3.69 -17.17 1.34
C ILE A 151 3.03 -18.18 0.41
N SER A 152 3.64 -18.47 -0.75
CA SER A 152 3.14 -19.51 -1.66
C SER A 152 3.03 -20.85 -0.94
N LEU A 153 4.09 -21.30 -0.29
CA LEU A 153 4.13 -22.57 0.43
C LEU A 153 3.09 -22.65 1.55
N ALA A 154 2.93 -21.58 2.33
CA ALA A 154 1.92 -21.53 3.38
C ALA A 154 0.49 -21.70 2.84
N ILE A 155 0.20 -21.08 1.68
CA ILE A 155 -1.10 -21.16 1.00
C ILE A 155 -1.28 -22.53 0.35
N GLU A 156 -0.25 -23.04 -0.32
CA GLU A 156 -0.23 -24.38 -0.94
C GLU A 156 -0.55 -25.47 0.09
N ASN A 157 0.11 -25.44 1.23
CA ASN A 157 -0.14 -26.37 2.33
C ASN A 157 -1.55 -26.23 2.90
N LYS A 158 -2.02 -24.98 3.13
CA LYS A 158 -3.34 -24.72 3.70
C LYS A 158 -4.48 -25.21 2.81
N PHE A 159 -4.39 -24.99 1.51
CA PHE A 159 -5.46 -25.29 0.55
C PHE A 159 -5.18 -26.51 -0.34
N GLN A 160 -4.10 -27.24 -0.07
CA GLN A 160 -3.68 -28.42 -0.84
C GLN A 160 -3.54 -28.13 -2.34
N ILE A 161 -2.92 -26.98 -2.66
CA ILE A 161 -2.63 -26.55 -4.02
C ILE A 161 -1.23 -27.06 -4.38
N SER A 162 -1.09 -27.70 -5.55
CA SER A 162 0.23 -28.05 -6.08
C SER A 162 0.94 -26.84 -6.64
N SER A 163 2.25 -26.71 -6.40
CA SER A 163 3.06 -25.55 -6.76
C SER A 163 3.11 -25.23 -8.27
N ASP A 164 2.82 -26.20 -9.13
CA ASP A 164 2.73 -26.05 -10.58
C ASP A 164 1.38 -25.47 -11.07
N LYS A 165 0.41 -25.28 -10.18
CA LYS A 165 -0.96 -24.87 -10.53
C LYS A 165 -1.19 -23.37 -10.50
N TRP A 166 -0.21 -22.57 -10.11
CA TRP A 166 -0.32 -21.12 -10.17
C TRP A 166 -0.27 -20.62 -11.61
N ILE A 167 -1.26 -19.82 -12.00
CA ILE A 167 -1.26 -19.10 -13.28
C ILE A 167 -0.35 -17.86 -13.17
N HIS A 168 -0.42 -17.18 -12.03
CA HIS A 168 0.37 -15.98 -11.75
C HIS A 168 0.67 -15.86 -10.26
N ARG A 169 1.84 -15.33 -9.92
CA ARG A 169 2.22 -14.93 -8.56
C ARG A 169 3.06 -13.66 -8.58
N GLU A 170 2.70 -12.72 -7.75
CA GLU A 170 3.43 -11.47 -7.59
C GLU A 170 3.43 -11.04 -6.11
N LEU A 171 4.51 -10.35 -5.68
CA LEU A 171 4.62 -9.81 -4.35
C LEU A 171 4.83 -8.30 -4.40
N ALA A 172 3.95 -7.52 -3.76
CA ALA A 172 4.15 -6.12 -3.47
C ALA A 172 4.74 -5.96 -2.06
N THR A 173 5.67 -5.04 -1.91
CA THR A 173 6.42 -4.76 -0.68
C THR A 173 6.26 -3.30 -0.29
N PRO A 174 6.61 -2.89 0.95
CA PRO A 174 6.59 -1.49 1.35
C PRO A 174 7.31 -0.54 0.38
N LEU A 175 8.47 -0.94 -0.15
CA LEU A 175 9.19 -0.16 -1.15
C LEU A 175 8.43 -0.04 -2.48
N GLY A 176 7.75 -1.10 -2.92
CA GLY A 176 6.87 -1.10 -4.08
C GLY A 176 5.70 -0.13 -3.88
N PHE A 177 5.01 -0.24 -2.76
CA PHE A 177 3.90 0.67 -2.42
C PHE A 177 4.35 2.13 -2.35
N GLN A 178 5.52 2.41 -1.75
CA GLN A 178 6.05 3.77 -1.71
C GLN A 178 6.22 4.35 -3.13
N LYS A 179 6.80 3.59 -4.04
CA LYS A 179 7.01 4.03 -5.43
C LYS A 179 5.69 4.36 -6.15
N TRP A 180 4.64 3.58 -5.91
CA TRP A 180 3.34 3.76 -6.56
C TRP A 180 2.49 4.84 -5.90
N THR A 181 2.50 4.93 -4.57
CA THR A 181 1.64 5.85 -3.81
C THR A 181 2.32 7.16 -3.43
N ASN A 182 3.63 7.25 -3.65
CA ASN A 182 4.45 8.41 -3.27
C ASN A 182 4.36 8.74 -1.76
N ARG A 183 4.09 7.74 -0.92
CA ARG A 183 4.06 7.89 0.54
C ARG A 183 5.48 8.03 1.09
N PRO A 184 5.69 8.81 2.16
CA PRO A 184 6.99 8.86 2.83
C PRO A 184 7.34 7.48 3.45
N LYS A 185 8.64 7.30 3.71
CA LYS A 185 9.16 6.15 4.46
C LYS A 185 8.63 6.13 5.89
#